data_063d3f81fa6087fda5f3fdea238e6a9d
#
_entry.id   063d3f81fa6087fda5f3fdea238e6a9d
#
_cell.length_a   1.000
_cell.length_b   1.000
_cell.length_c   1.000
_cell.angle_alpha   90.00
_cell.angle_beta   90.00
_cell.angle_gamma   90.00
#
_symmetry.space_group_name_H-M   'P 1'
#
loop_
_entity.id
_entity.type
_entity.pdbx_description
1 polymer ?
#
loop_
_entity_poly.entity_id
_entity_poly.type
_entity_poly.pdbx_seq_one_letter_code
_entity_poly.pdbx_strand_id
1 'polypeptide(L)'
;MATRLTRRIGGRPEAGGVGFRLHEIGEGRGPTVVVLGGVHGDETQGVRSAMKVAQAAFKLDVAGRLLVVPVAHEAAFLASSRVSPVDRGNLARAFPGDPTGTPTERLAHLLETEVLVQADLVLDLHSSGVHYTIADLAGYPDDGSPGARRAARGAAAMAMPVAWRHPGPMPAGRTGSGAFARGVPFLYTESPESEDRSDEYLGAVLRLLAVEGLIAPEDAPRAAIAPRVLVGDGDLDASSVRAPAAGLVEVCVRPLDTVEAGQPVARWTD
;
A
#
# COMPACT_ATOMS: atom_id res chain seq x y z
N MET A 1 15.82 17.43 -18.84
CA MET A 1 16.47 16.15 -18.44
C MET A 1 15.61 15.48 -17.41
N ALA A 2 15.38 14.18 -17.54
CA ALA A 2 14.62 13.42 -16.54
C ALA A 2 15.34 13.45 -15.19
N THR A 3 14.62 13.76 -14.13
CA THR A 3 15.13 13.70 -12.76
C THR A 3 15.32 12.25 -12.35
N ARG A 4 16.49 11.92 -11.80
CA ARG A 4 16.78 10.61 -11.18
C ARG A 4 17.54 10.88 -9.90
N LEU A 5 16.80 11.20 -8.85
CA LEU A 5 17.36 11.64 -7.57
C LEU A 5 16.94 10.71 -6.45
N THR A 6 17.89 10.41 -5.58
CA THR A 6 17.62 9.78 -4.28
C THR A 6 18.07 10.73 -3.19
N ARG A 7 17.15 11.09 -2.30
CA ARG A 7 17.45 11.98 -1.17
C ARG A 7 16.84 11.47 0.13
N ARG A 8 17.37 11.92 1.24
CA ARG A 8 16.78 11.68 2.55
C ARG A 8 15.93 12.88 2.95
N ILE A 9 14.76 12.60 3.50
CA ILE A 9 13.89 13.57 4.16
C ILE A 9 13.96 13.28 5.66
N GLY A 10 14.21 14.30 6.46
CA GLY A 10 14.27 14.18 7.93
C GLY A 10 15.53 13.52 8.47
N GLY A 11 15.47 13.11 9.72
CA GLY A 11 16.56 12.48 10.48
C GLY A 11 16.66 10.96 10.28
N ARG A 12 17.68 10.35 10.89
CA ARG A 12 17.88 8.89 10.91
C ARG A 12 17.37 8.29 12.22
N PRO A 13 16.75 7.11 12.21
CA PRO A 13 16.27 6.44 13.43
C PRO A 13 17.36 6.17 14.44
N GLU A 14 18.55 5.78 13.98
CA GLU A 14 19.72 5.48 14.85
C GLU A 14 20.19 6.71 15.64
N ALA A 15 19.87 7.92 15.16
CA ALA A 15 20.15 9.19 15.85
C ALA A 15 18.91 9.74 16.58
N GLY A 16 17.85 8.94 16.78
CA GLY A 16 16.59 9.37 17.41
C GLY A 16 15.75 10.29 16.52
N GLY A 17 16.08 10.42 15.24
CA GLY A 17 15.34 11.22 14.27
C GLY A 17 14.22 10.44 13.61
N VAL A 18 13.29 11.16 12.99
CA VAL A 18 12.27 10.60 12.11
C VAL A 18 12.54 11.02 10.67
N GLY A 19 12.35 10.10 9.72
CA GLY A 19 12.58 10.39 8.31
C GLY A 19 12.59 9.13 7.46
N PHE A 20 12.77 9.35 6.17
CA PHE A 20 12.73 8.28 5.15
C PHE A 20 13.62 8.62 3.95
N ARG A 21 13.84 7.64 3.10
CA ARG A 21 14.50 7.82 1.80
C ARG A 21 13.45 7.98 0.72
N LEU A 22 13.62 8.99 -0.14
CA LEU A 22 12.76 9.27 -1.29
C LEU A 22 13.55 9.10 -2.58
N HIS A 23 13.00 8.33 -3.52
CA HIS A 23 13.41 8.31 -4.93
C HIS A 23 12.46 9.18 -5.74
N GLU A 24 12.99 10.12 -6.49
CA GLU A 24 12.26 11.01 -7.37
C GLU A 24 12.72 10.77 -8.82
N ILE A 25 11.78 10.37 -9.69
CA ILE A 25 12.06 9.90 -11.04
C ILE A 25 11.07 10.53 -12.02
N GLY A 26 11.55 10.98 -13.17
CA GLY A 26 10.72 11.43 -14.27
C GLY A 26 11.01 12.83 -14.76
N GLU A 27 10.26 13.27 -15.77
CA GLU A 27 10.46 14.57 -16.44
C GLU A 27 9.55 15.68 -15.87
N GLY A 28 8.54 15.31 -15.08
CA GLY A 28 7.59 16.27 -14.48
C GLY A 28 6.58 16.86 -15.47
N ARG A 29 6.37 16.24 -16.63
CA ARG A 29 5.45 16.71 -17.68
C ARG A 29 4.06 16.08 -17.62
N GLY A 30 3.78 15.29 -16.60
CA GLY A 30 2.56 14.55 -16.40
C GLY A 30 2.17 14.47 -14.93
N PRO A 31 1.30 13.51 -14.56
CA PRO A 31 0.86 13.37 -13.18
C PRO A 31 1.98 12.94 -12.26
N THR A 32 1.83 13.27 -10.97
CA THR A 32 2.69 12.79 -9.89
C THR A 32 2.05 11.57 -9.24
N VAL A 33 2.71 10.42 -9.35
CA VAL A 33 2.30 9.20 -8.65
C VAL A 33 3.24 8.96 -7.48
N VAL A 34 2.66 8.75 -6.30
CA VAL A 34 3.37 8.37 -5.08
C VAL A 34 3.21 6.89 -4.83
N VAL A 35 4.33 6.20 -4.61
CA VAL A 35 4.36 4.79 -4.20
C VAL A 35 5.05 4.69 -2.85
N LEU A 36 4.33 4.19 -1.85
CA LEU A 36 4.85 3.93 -0.53
C LEU A 36 5.03 2.43 -0.30
N GLY A 37 6.04 2.05 0.46
CA GLY A 37 6.20 0.73 1.05
C GLY A 37 6.66 0.86 2.50
N GLY A 38 6.53 -0.19 3.29
CA GLY A 38 7.03 -0.22 4.66
C GLY A 38 6.41 0.80 5.60
N VAL A 39 5.12 1.08 5.44
CA VAL A 39 4.29 1.82 6.41
C VAL A 39 4.18 1.00 7.70
N HIS A 40 4.08 -0.32 7.58
CA HIS A 40 4.31 -1.26 8.66
C HIS A 40 5.66 -1.97 8.43
N GLY A 41 6.45 -2.12 9.49
CA GLY A 41 7.84 -2.60 9.34
C GLY A 41 7.97 -4.11 9.17
N ASP A 42 6.95 -4.88 9.51
CA ASP A 42 6.87 -6.34 9.31
C ASP A 42 6.28 -6.75 7.95
N GLU A 43 5.87 -5.78 7.13
CA GLU A 43 5.29 -6.00 5.81
C GLU A 43 6.36 -5.82 4.72
N THR A 44 7.26 -6.83 4.58
CA THR A 44 8.46 -6.70 3.76
C THR A 44 8.20 -6.78 2.25
N GLN A 45 7.05 -7.32 1.81
CA GLN A 45 6.68 -7.37 0.40
C GLN A 45 6.51 -5.95 -0.18
N GLY A 46 5.84 -5.06 0.55
CA GLY A 46 5.69 -3.66 0.13
C GLY A 46 7.04 -2.97 -0.06
N VAL A 47 7.99 -3.22 0.86
CA VAL A 47 9.36 -2.68 0.78
C VAL A 47 10.11 -3.18 -0.45
N ARG A 48 10.15 -4.51 -0.66
CA ARG A 48 10.83 -5.14 -1.80
C ARG A 48 10.25 -4.64 -3.12
N SER A 49 8.93 -4.58 -3.19
CA SER A 49 8.20 -4.13 -4.39
C SER A 49 8.49 -2.67 -4.70
N ALA A 50 8.43 -1.77 -3.72
CA ALA A 50 8.75 -0.36 -3.91
C ALA A 50 10.21 -0.17 -4.35
N MET A 51 11.15 -0.95 -3.81
CA MET A 51 12.56 -0.92 -4.26
C MET A 51 12.69 -1.38 -5.72
N LYS A 52 12.01 -2.47 -6.12
CA LYS A 52 12.01 -2.95 -7.52
C LYS A 52 11.37 -1.92 -8.45
N VAL A 53 10.27 -1.27 -8.04
CA VAL A 53 9.64 -0.18 -8.81
C VAL A 53 10.60 0.97 -9.04
N ALA A 54 11.29 1.45 -8.00
CA ALA A 54 12.29 2.51 -8.16
C ALA A 54 13.43 2.09 -9.11
N GLN A 55 13.95 0.86 -8.95
CA GLN A 55 15.02 0.34 -9.81
C GLN A 55 14.58 0.20 -11.28
N ALA A 56 13.37 -0.26 -11.54
CA ALA A 56 12.82 -0.37 -12.88
C ALA A 56 12.61 1.04 -13.49
N ALA A 57 11.98 1.95 -12.75
CA ALA A 57 11.70 3.30 -13.20
C ALA A 57 12.97 4.11 -13.50
N PHE A 58 14.10 3.85 -12.82
CA PHE A 58 15.38 4.46 -13.16
C PHE A 58 15.89 4.11 -14.57
N LYS A 59 15.36 3.06 -15.20
CA LYS A 59 15.74 2.58 -16.53
C LYS A 59 14.70 2.93 -17.61
N LEU A 60 13.53 3.42 -17.21
CA LEU A 60 12.41 3.76 -18.10
C LEU A 60 12.34 5.26 -18.36
N ASP A 61 11.65 5.63 -19.44
CA ASP A 61 11.26 7.00 -19.70
C ASP A 61 9.96 7.30 -18.95
N VAL A 62 10.08 8.06 -17.87
CA VAL A 62 8.95 8.44 -17.01
C VAL A 62 8.54 9.87 -17.37
N ALA A 63 7.42 10.03 -18.08
CA ALA A 63 6.93 11.32 -18.56
C ALA A 63 6.43 12.23 -17.44
N GLY A 64 5.71 11.65 -16.45
CA GLY A 64 5.25 12.33 -15.25
C GLY A 64 6.33 12.41 -14.17
N ARG A 65 5.90 12.34 -12.93
CA ARG A 65 6.76 12.31 -11.75
C ARG A 65 6.39 11.13 -10.86
N LEU A 66 7.35 10.25 -10.63
CA LEU A 66 7.20 9.12 -9.72
C LEU A 66 8.00 9.39 -8.45
N LEU A 67 7.31 9.40 -7.31
CA LEU A 67 7.88 9.52 -5.98
C LEU A 67 7.76 8.18 -5.27
N VAL A 68 8.89 7.54 -4.96
CA VAL A 68 8.91 6.24 -4.29
C VAL A 68 9.57 6.36 -2.93
N VAL A 69 8.84 5.95 -1.88
CA VAL A 69 9.36 5.80 -0.51
C VAL A 69 9.35 4.32 -0.17
N PRO A 70 10.47 3.60 -0.33
CA PRO A 70 10.48 2.15 -0.13
C PRO A 70 10.24 1.72 1.31
N VAL A 71 10.71 2.52 2.27
CA VAL A 71 10.54 2.27 3.71
C VAL A 71 10.00 3.55 4.35
N ALA A 72 8.69 3.65 4.47
CA ALA A 72 8.05 4.82 5.05
C ALA A 72 8.30 4.92 6.57
N HIS A 73 8.39 3.79 7.26
CA HIS A 73 8.64 3.73 8.70
C HIS A 73 9.93 2.96 9.02
N GLU A 74 11.10 3.61 8.83
CA GLU A 74 12.41 2.97 9.01
C GLU A 74 12.60 2.34 10.40
N ALA A 75 12.16 3.00 11.49
CA ALA A 75 12.30 2.45 12.83
C ALA A 75 11.50 1.16 13.04
N ALA A 76 10.27 1.10 12.53
CA ALA A 76 9.46 -0.11 12.58
C ALA A 76 10.05 -1.23 11.71
N PHE A 77 10.56 -0.89 10.52
CA PHE A 77 11.21 -1.85 9.62
C PHE A 77 12.46 -2.48 10.24
N LEU A 78 13.34 -1.66 10.85
CA LEU A 78 14.54 -2.16 11.56
C LEU A 78 14.18 -3.07 12.74
N ALA A 79 13.03 -2.84 13.37
CA ALA A 79 12.51 -3.65 14.46
C ALA A 79 11.66 -4.85 14.00
N SER A 80 11.44 -5.02 12.68
CA SER A 80 10.53 -6.02 12.11
C SER A 80 9.16 -6.00 12.82
N SER A 81 8.61 -4.81 13.05
CA SER A 81 7.41 -4.57 13.83
C SER A 81 6.38 -3.78 13.04
N ARG A 82 5.10 -4.12 13.23
CA ARG A 82 3.98 -3.39 12.64
C ARG A 82 3.92 -1.93 13.11
N VAL A 83 4.29 -1.68 14.34
CA VAL A 83 4.22 -0.36 14.99
C VAL A 83 5.60 0.16 15.34
N SER A 84 5.70 1.46 15.61
CA SER A 84 6.93 2.09 16.08
C SER A 84 7.45 1.44 17.36
N PRO A 85 8.72 1.02 17.43
CA PRO A 85 9.33 0.54 18.69
C PRO A 85 9.53 1.65 19.72
N VAL A 86 9.47 2.93 19.29
CA VAL A 86 9.76 4.10 20.13
C VAL A 86 8.56 4.56 20.93
N ASP A 87 7.40 4.71 20.26
CA ASP A 87 6.17 5.26 20.84
C ASP A 87 4.96 4.33 20.68
N ARG A 88 5.16 3.13 20.10
CA ARG A 88 4.12 2.14 19.79
C ARG A 88 3.03 2.66 18.85
N GLY A 89 3.28 3.77 18.16
CA GLY A 89 2.36 4.38 17.20
C GLY A 89 2.24 3.52 15.92
N ASN A 90 1.03 3.43 15.38
CA ASN A 90 0.75 2.85 14.08
C ASN A 90 0.73 3.96 13.02
N LEU A 91 1.75 4.00 12.15
CA LEU A 91 1.87 5.04 11.13
C LEU A 91 0.62 5.11 10.23
N ALA A 92 0.03 3.96 9.87
CA ALA A 92 -1.19 3.90 9.07
C ALA A 92 -2.46 4.39 9.80
N ARG A 93 -2.33 4.96 10.99
CA ARG A 93 -3.42 5.55 11.79
C ARG A 93 -3.10 6.96 12.27
N ALA A 94 -1.93 7.49 11.89
CA ALA A 94 -1.42 8.76 12.42
C ALA A 94 -1.55 9.93 11.44
N PHE A 95 -2.04 9.74 10.21
CA PHE A 95 -2.15 10.80 9.22
C PHE A 95 -3.30 11.77 9.50
N PRO A 96 -3.12 13.10 9.24
CA PRO A 96 -2.00 13.74 8.55
C PRO A 96 -0.75 13.99 9.43
N GLY A 97 -0.77 13.59 10.69
CA GLY A 97 0.32 13.78 11.64
C GLY A 97 0.31 15.14 12.36
N ASP A 98 1.27 15.29 13.28
CA ASP A 98 1.51 16.51 14.04
C ASP A 98 3.03 16.77 14.10
N PRO A 99 3.54 17.96 13.67
CA PRO A 99 4.96 18.26 13.70
C PRO A 99 5.53 18.33 15.13
N THR A 100 4.69 18.50 16.14
CA THR A 100 5.05 18.60 17.56
C THR A 100 4.70 17.35 18.37
N GLY A 101 4.04 16.39 17.73
CA GLY A 101 3.54 15.18 18.35
C GLY A 101 4.60 14.11 18.61
N THR A 102 4.14 12.88 18.81
CA THR A 102 4.98 11.69 18.98
C THR A 102 5.86 11.44 17.75
N PRO A 103 6.92 10.63 17.86
CA PRO A 103 7.75 10.27 16.69
C PRO A 103 6.93 9.76 15.49
N THR A 104 5.90 8.95 15.72
CA THR A 104 5.04 8.44 14.64
C THR A 104 4.18 9.55 14.02
N GLU A 105 3.63 10.46 14.82
CA GLU A 105 2.85 11.60 14.31
C GLU A 105 3.74 12.59 13.52
N ARG A 106 4.97 12.84 14.00
CA ARG A 106 5.93 13.67 13.26
C ARG A 106 6.33 13.04 11.92
N LEU A 107 6.48 11.71 11.88
CA LEU A 107 6.77 10.97 10.64
C LEU A 107 5.59 11.05 9.65
N ALA A 108 4.37 10.86 10.13
CA ALA A 108 3.16 11.01 9.32
C ALA A 108 3.06 12.44 8.74
N HIS A 109 3.30 13.47 9.57
CA HIS A 109 3.32 14.87 9.12
C HIS A 109 4.37 15.10 8.04
N LEU A 110 5.57 14.56 8.21
CA LEU A 110 6.66 14.70 7.24
C LEU A 110 6.32 14.03 5.90
N LEU A 111 5.71 12.82 5.93
CA LEU A 111 5.22 12.14 4.71
C LEU A 111 4.09 12.94 4.04
N GLU A 112 3.15 13.46 4.80
CA GLU A 112 2.03 14.25 4.26
C GLU A 112 2.55 15.50 3.56
N THR A 113 3.41 16.28 4.21
CA THR A 113 3.84 17.60 3.72
C THR A 113 4.92 17.52 2.63
N GLU A 114 5.80 16.54 2.69
CA GLU A 114 6.93 16.42 1.74
C GLU A 114 6.61 15.53 0.52
N VAL A 115 5.62 14.64 0.63
CA VAL A 115 5.35 13.64 -0.41
C VAL A 115 3.89 13.61 -0.82
N LEU A 116 2.96 13.30 0.10
CA LEU A 116 1.57 13.04 -0.25
C LEU A 116 0.81 14.27 -0.76
N VAL A 117 1.17 15.47 -0.30
CA VAL A 117 0.57 16.73 -0.77
C VAL A 117 0.79 16.96 -2.27
N GLN A 118 1.84 16.36 -2.86
CA GLN A 118 2.22 16.51 -4.26
C GLN A 118 1.54 15.49 -5.19
N ALA A 119 0.82 14.52 -4.63
CA ALA A 119 0.30 13.38 -5.39
C ALA A 119 -0.94 13.73 -6.23
N ASP A 120 -0.96 13.22 -7.46
CA ASP A 120 -2.16 13.07 -8.29
C ASP A 120 -2.74 11.64 -8.19
N LEU A 121 -1.98 10.71 -7.61
CA LEU A 121 -2.39 9.37 -7.23
C LEU A 121 -1.45 8.83 -6.14
N VAL A 122 -2.01 8.15 -5.14
CA VAL A 122 -1.25 7.48 -4.07
C VAL A 122 -1.48 5.98 -4.14
N LEU A 123 -0.39 5.21 -4.12
CA LEU A 123 -0.38 3.76 -3.98
C LEU A 123 0.41 3.38 -2.73
N ASP A 124 -0.22 2.69 -1.79
CA ASP A 124 0.38 2.19 -0.56
C ASP A 124 0.55 0.66 -0.63
N LEU A 125 1.79 0.19 -0.64
CA LEU A 125 2.12 -1.23 -0.80
C LEU A 125 2.22 -1.90 0.57
N HIS A 126 1.19 -2.65 0.92
CA HIS A 126 1.09 -3.48 2.12
C HIS A 126 1.23 -4.96 1.83
N SER A 127 1.35 -5.74 2.88
CA SER A 127 1.20 -7.20 2.93
C SER A 127 0.67 -7.64 4.29
N SER A 128 0.38 -8.93 4.45
CA SER A 128 -0.23 -9.47 5.68
C SER A 128 0.64 -9.32 6.94
N GLY A 129 1.92 -8.99 6.80
CA GLY A 129 2.87 -9.09 7.89
C GLY A 129 3.00 -10.52 8.41
N VAL A 130 3.50 -10.67 9.62
CA VAL A 130 3.81 -12.00 10.20
C VAL A 130 2.61 -12.70 10.85
N HIS A 131 1.49 -12.00 11.05
CA HIS A 131 0.36 -12.49 11.84
C HIS A 131 -0.86 -12.91 11.02
N TYR A 132 -0.92 -12.57 9.74
CA TYR A 132 -2.10 -12.77 8.91
C TYR A 132 -1.76 -13.50 7.61
N THR A 133 -2.77 -14.14 7.03
CA THR A 133 -2.72 -14.62 5.66
C THR A 133 -3.83 -13.93 4.89
N ILE A 134 -3.46 -13.23 3.81
CA ILE A 134 -4.38 -12.49 2.96
C ILE A 134 -4.14 -12.84 1.50
N ALA A 135 -5.15 -12.70 0.65
CA ALA A 135 -4.98 -12.88 -0.79
C ALA A 135 -4.25 -11.67 -1.41
N ASP A 136 -3.62 -11.90 -2.58
CA ASP A 136 -3.14 -10.80 -3.41
C ASP A 136 -4.30 -9.93 -3.87
N LEU A 137 -4.27 -8.64 -3.52
CA LEU A 137 -5.33 -7.71 -3.86
C LEU A 137 -4.85 -6.27 -4.08
N ALA A 138 -5.64 -5.51 -4.84
CA ALA A 138 -5.59 -4.06 -4.88
C ALA A 138 -6.91 -3.51 -4.32
N GLY A 139 -6.82 -2.74 -3.23
CA GLY A 139 -7.98 -2.14 -2.58
C GLY A 139 -8.08 -0.64 -2.85
N TYR A 140 -9.30 -0.11 -2.82
CA TYR A 140 -9.57 1.31 -3.00
C TYR A 140 -10.88 1.75 -2.34
N PRO A 141 -10.94 2.95 -1.74
CA PRO A 141 -12.18 3.55 -1.26
C PRO A 141 -13.02 4.03 -2.44
N ASP A 142 -14.36 3.90 -2.35
CA ASP A 142 -15.29 4.33 -3.39
C ASP A 142 -16.47 5.10 -2.79
N ASP A 143 -16.34 6.41 -2.78
CA ASP A 143 -17.39 7.38 -2.42
C ASP A 143 -18.19 7.88 -3.64
N GLY A 144 -17.96 7.31 -4.84
CA GLY A 144 -18.57 7.73 -6.10
C GLY A 144 -17.92 8.95 -6.75
N SER A 145 -16.83 9.49 -6.18
CA SER A 145 -16.10 10.65 -6.71
C SER A 145 -15.36 10.34 -8.03
N PRO A 146 -14.92 11.35 -8.78
CA PRO A 146 -14.01 11.14 -9.91
C PRO A 146 -12.69 10.47 -9.50
N GLY A 147 -12.16 10.79 -8.31
CA GLY A 147 -10.97 10.16 -7.74
C GLY A 147 -11.16 8.66 -7.48
N ALA A 148 -12.30 8.28 -6.88
CA ALA A 148 -12.67 6.89 -6.66
C ALA A 148 -12.80 6.11 -7.98
N ARG A 149 -13.41 6.70 -9.01
CA ARG A 149 -13.50 6.07 -10.34
C ARG A 149 -12.13 5.89 -10.99
N ARG A 150 -11.20 6.82 -10.79
CA ARG A 150 -9.81 6.69 -11.26
C ARG A 150 -9.07 5.59 -10.50
N ALA A 151 -9.24 5.51 -9.17
CA ALA A 151 -8.70 4.43 -8.35
C ALA A 151 -9.24 3.05 -8.79
N ALA A 152 -10.53 2.94 -9.09
CA ALA A 152 -11.12 1.71 -9.62
C ALA A 152 -10.49 1.26 -10.95
N ARG A 153 -10.24 2.20 -11.88
CA ARG A 153 -9.52 1.90 -13.15
C ARG A 153 -8.09 1.45 -12.88
N GLY A 154 -7.40 2.11 -11.94
CA GLY A 154 -6.06 1.73 -11.51
C GLY A 154 -6.02 0.31 -10.94
N ALA A 155 -6.93 -0.02 -10.01
CA ALA A 155 -7.04 -1.35 -9.43
C ALA A 155 -7.32 -2.44 -10.49
N ALA A 156 -8.19 -2.15 -11.46
CA ALA A 156 -8.45 -3.05 -12.58
C ALA A 156 -7.20 -3.24 -13.46
N ALA A 157 -6.46 -2.17 -13.76
CA ALA A 157 -5.22 -2.21 -14.57
C ALA A 157 -4.11 -2.97 -13.85
N MET A 158 -4.01 -2.86 -12.53
CA MET A 158 -3.04 -3.64 -11.74
C MET A 158 -3.22 -5.15 -11.92
N ALA A 159 -4.46 -5.60 -12.23
CA ALA A 159 -4.79 -7.00 -12.53
C ALA A 159 -4.28 -7.98 -11.46
N MET A 160 -4.38 -7.60 -10.20
CA MET A 160 -4.19 -8.50 -9.07
C MET A 160 -5.40 -9.44 -8.95
N PRO A 161 -5.29 -10.61 -8.32
CA PRO A 161 -6.39 -11.57 -8.22
C PRO A 161 -7.71 -10.98 -7.71
N VAL A 162 -7.63 -10.00 -6.81
CA VAL A 162 -8.78 -9.30 -6.25
C VAL A 162 -8.65 -7.79 -6.42
N ALA A 163 -9.73 -7.14 -6.83
CA ALA A 163 -9.94 -5.70 -6.66
C ALA A 163 -10.96 -5.51 -5.54
N TRP A 164 -10.53 -4.97 -4.39
CA TRP A 164 -11.40 -4.77 -3.23
C TRP A 164 -11.91 -3.34 -3.17
N ARG A 165 -13.18 -3.19 -3.48
CA ARG A 165 -13.91 -1.93 -3.42
C ARG A 165 -14.49 -1.73 -2.03
N HIS A 166 -14.11 -0.62 -1.37
CA HIS A 166 -14.66 -0.21 -0.07
C HIS A 166 -15.69 0.89 -0.28
N PRO A 167 -17.01 0.60 -0.14
CA PRO A 167 -18.03 1.63 -0.28
C PRO A 167 -17.91 2.71 0.80
N GLY A 168 -18.07 3.97 0.38
CA GLY A 168 -18.06 5.11 1.31
C GLY A 168 -16.72 5.84 1.41
N PRO A 169 -16.63 6.81 2.31
CA PRO A 169 -15.44 7.62 2.49
C PRO A 169 -14.32 6.83 3.17
N MET A 170 -13.10 7.20 2.86
CA MET A 170 -11.93 6.65 3.54
C MET A 170 -11.90 7.08 5.02
N PRO A 171 -11.72 6.17 5.97
CA PRO A 171 -11.57 6.53 7.38
C PRO A 171 -10.39 7.47 7.62
N ALA A 172 -10.56 8.43 8.52
CA ALA A 172 -9.50 9.35 8.92
C ALA A 172 -8.30 8.61 9.54
N GLY A 173 -7.13 9.22 9.47
CA GLY A 173 -5.90 8.68 10.02
C GLY A 173 -5.17 7.67 9.13
N ARG A 174 -5.80 7.17 8.06
CA ARG A 174 -5.17 6.27 7.09
C ARG A 174 -4.13 7.00 6.24
N THR A 175 -3.16 6.26 5.70
CA THR A 175 -2.03 6.79 4.92
C THR A 175 -2.46 7.73 3.80
N GLY A 176 -3.48 7.42 3.06
CA GLY A 176 -3.98 8.25 1.96
C GLY A 176 -5.16 9.14 2.32
N SER A 177 -5.56 9.25 3.59
CA SER A 177 -6.80 9.95 3.95
C SER A 177 -6.79 11.44 3.58
N GLY A 178 -5.65 12.11 3.72
CA GLY A 178 -5.48 13.51 3.30
C GLY A 178 -5.58 13.68 1.77
N ALA A 179 -4.92 12.81 1.01
CA ALA A 179 -4.98 12.80 -0.44
C ALA A 179 -6.41 12.52 -0.93
N PHE A 180 -7.07 11.50 -0.39
CA PHE A 180 -8.44 11.15 -0.73
C PHE A 180 -9.43 12.29 -0.44
N ALA A 181 -9.30 12.97 0.71
CA ALA A 181 -10.13 14.15 1.05
C ALA A 181 -9.94 15.33 0.06
N ARG A 182 -8.80 15.40 -0.62
CA ARG A 182 -8.55 16.35 -1.72
C ARG A 182 -9.02 15.86 -3.08
N GLY A 183 -9.69 14.71 -3.16
CA GLY A 183 -10.15 14.09 -4.41
C GLY A 183 -9.07 13.34 -5.17
N VAL A 184 -7.91 13.12 -4.57
CA VAL A 184 -6.79 12.34 -5.15
C VAL A 184 -7.09 10.85 -5.02
N PRO A 185 -6.98 10.05 -6.10
CA PRO A 185 -7.13 8.61 -6.04
C PRO A 185 -6.17 7.97 -5.03
N PHE A 186 -6.69 7.06 -4.23
CA PHE A 186 -5.91 6.24 -3.32
C PHE A 186 -6.12 4.75 -3.62
N LEU A 187 -5.03 4.01 -3.73
CA LEU A 187 -5.01 2.56 -3.82
C LEU A 187 -4.05 2.00 -2.78
N TYR A 188 -4.31 0.78 -2.35
CA TYR A 188 -3.37 0.01 -1.57
C TYR A 188 -3.32 -1.44 -2.08
N THR A 189 -2.28 -2.16 -1.73
CA THR A 189 -2.16 -3.58 -2.03
C THR A 189 -2.01 -4.40 -0.76
N GLU A 190 -2.38 -5.67 -0.83
CA GLU A 190 -2.08 -6.67 0.17
C GLU A 190 -1.63 -7.96 -0.52
N SER A 191 -0.81 -8.75 0.17
CA SER A 191 -0.39 -10.10 -0.28
C SER A 191 0.02 -10.97 0.91
N PRO A 192 0.14 -12.29 0.73
CA PRO A 192 0.80 -13.14 1.70
C PRO A 192 2.25 -12.70 1.92
N GLU A 193 2.71 -12.69 3.18
CA GLU A 193 4.14 -12.47 3.49
C GLU A 193 4.97 -13.76 3.36
N SER A 194 4.31 -14.92 3.33
CA SER A 194 4.97 -16.24 3.26
C SER A 194 5.66 -16.57 1.93
N GLU A 195 5.36 -15.81 0.88
CA GLU A 195 5.91 -16.00 -0.46
C GLU A 195 6.46 -14.67 -1.00
N ASP A 196 7.52 -14.70 -1.81
CA ASP A 196 8.02 -13.48 -2.47
C ASP A 196 7.12 -13.15 -3.67
N ARG A 197 6.31 -12.10 -3.53
CA ARG A 197 5.40 -11.56 -4.55
C ARG A 197 5.90 -10.27 -5.19
N SER A 198 7.14 -9.90 -4.93
CA SER A 198 7.64 -8.58 -5.33
C SER A 198 7.74 -8.38 -6.85
N ASP A 199 7.83 -9.46 -7.64
CA ASP A 199 7.79 -9.38 -9.11
C ASP A 199 6.37 -9.21 -9.64
N GLU A 200 5.39 -9.88 -9.06
CA GLU A 200 3.97 -9.70 -9.38
C GLU A 200 3.51 -8.27 -9.04
N TYR A 201 3.95 -7.75 -7.90
CA TYR A 201 3.71 -6.36 -7.50
C TYR A 201 4.37 -5.38 -8.45
N LEU A 202 5.64 -5.60 -8.83
CA LEU A 202 6.31 -4.78 -9.83
C LEU A 202 5.47 -4.73 -11.12
N GLY A 203 5.04 -5.89 -11.63
CA GLY A 203 4.20 -5.95 -12.82
C GLY A 203 2.88 -5.20 -12.66
N ALA A 204 2.22 -5.33 -11.51
CA ALA A 204 0.98 -4.61 -11.18
C ALA A 204 1.20 -3.09 -11.15
N VAL A 205 2.27 -2.63 -10.50
CA VAL A 205 2.59 -1.19 -10.43
C VAL A 205 2.95 -0.64 -11.80
N LEU A 206 3.74 -1.36 -12.62
CA LEU A 206 4.05 -0.91 -13.99
C LEU A 206 2.76 -0.76 -14.83
N ARG A 207 1.79 -1.67 -14.72
CA ARG A 207 0.49 -1.51 -15.39
C ARG A 207 -0.28 -0.28 -14.89
N LEU A 208 -0.24 0.00 -13.59
CA LEU A 208 -0.81 1.23 -13.04
C LEU A 208 -0.11 2.47 -13.62
N LEU A 209 1.22 2.50 -13.63
CA LEU A 209 1.98 3.63 -14.18
C LEU A 209 1.69 3.85 -15.69
N ALA A 210 1.49 2.78 -16.45
CA ALA A 210 1.14 2.87 -17.86
C ALA A 210 -0.28 3.43 -18.07
N VAL A 211 -1.28 2.99 -17.31
CA VAL A 211 -2.66 3.51 -17.42
C VAL A 211 -2.78 4.94 -16.93
N GLU A 212 -1.90 5.36 -16.04
CA GLU A 212 -1.77 6.75 -15.57
C GLU A 212 -0.91 7.63 -16.51
N GLY A 213 -0.34 7.05 -17.57
CA GLY A 213 0.43 7.77 -18.57
C GLY A 213 1.84 8.18 -18.13
N LEU A 214 2.40 7.52 -17.11
CA LEU A 214 3.77 7.80 -16.66
C LEU A 214 4.82 7.06 -17.48
N ILE A 215 4.50 5.86 -17.96
CA ILE A 215 5.39 5.06 -18.82
C ILE A 215 4.65 4.63 -20.07
N ALA A 216 5.38 4.21 -21.10
CA ALA A 216 4.78 3.67 -22.30
C ALA A 216 4.04 2.34 -22.01
N PRO A 217 2.89 2.06 -22.66
CA PRO A 217 2.15 0.82 -22.44
C PRO A 217 2.97 -0.45 -22.70
N GLU A 218 3.91 -0.41 -23.62
CA GLU A 218 4.82 -1.52 -23.97
C GLU A 218 5.84 -1.84 -22.87
N ASP A 219 6.12 -0.89 -21.98
CA ASP A 219 7.01 -1.07 -20.84
C ASP A 219 6.34 -1.82 -19.65
N ALA A 220 5.02 -1.97 -19.71
CA ALA A 220 4.26 -2.70 -18.71
C ALA A 220 3.95 -4.14 -19.19
N PRO A 221 4.07 -5.15 -18.31
CA PRO A 221 3.71 -6.51 -18.69
C PRO A 221 2.21 -6.63 -18.93
N ARG A 222 1.82 -7.47 -19.89
CA ARG A 222 0.39 -7.73 -20.15
C ARG A 222 -0.29 -8.34 -18.92
N ALA A 223 -1.53 -7.92 -18.66
CA ALA A 223 -2.35 -8.53 -17.64
C ALA A 223 -2.70 -9.99 -18.03
N ALA A 224 -2.45 -10.92 -17.12
CA ALA A 224 -2.77 -12.33 -17.33
C ALA A 224 -4.23 -12.67 -16.94
N ILE A 225 -4.82 -11.90 -16.06
CA ILE A 225 -6.16 -12.12 -15.49
C ILE A 225 -6.93 -10.80 -15.37
N ALA A 226 -8.26 -10.90 -15.33
CA ALA A 226 -9.12 -9.84 -14.84
C ALA A 226 -9.35 -10.06 -13.33
N PRO A 227 -9.28 -9.01 -12.49
CA PRO A 227 -9.49 -9.16 -11.06
C PRO A 227 -10.93 -9.57 -10.73
N ARG A 228 -11.08 -10.39 -9.70
CA ARG A 228 -12.37 -10.63 -9.05
C ARG A 228 -12.71 -9.41 -8.20
N VAL A 229 -13.88 -8.79 -8.39
CA VAL A 229 -14.27 -7.61 -7.59
C VAL A 229 -14.94 -8.08 -6.31
N LEU A 230 -14.35 -7.74 -5.17
CA LEU A 230 -14.99 -7.84 -3.86
C LEU A 230 -15.52 -6.48 -3.44
N VAL A 231 -16.62 -6.46 -2.71
CA VAL A 231 -17.26 -5.25 -2.19
C VAL A 231 -17.48 -5.41 -0.69
N GLY A 232 -16.92 -4.50 0.10
CA GLY A 232 -17.06 -4.51 1.56
C GLY A 232 -16.30 -3.36 2.20
N ASP A 233 -16.64 -3.04 3.44
CA ASP A 233 -16.02 -1.94 4.19
C ASP A 233 -14.59 -2.23 4.69
N GLY A 234 -14.19 -3.51 4.68
CA GLY A 234 -12.90 -3.94 5.24
C GLY A 234 -12.88 -3.96 6.77
N ASP A 235 -14.03 -3.83 7.42
CA ASP A 235 -14.15 -3.99 8.87
C ASP A 235 -14.06 -5.48 9.22
N LEU A 236 -12.88 -5.89 9.69
CA LEU A 236 -12.62 -7.27 10.10
C LEU A 236 -13.46 -7.67 11.32
N ASP A 237 -13.79 -6.73 12.20
CA ASP A 237 -14.59 -7.01 13.37
C ASP A 237 -16.06 -7.28 13.02
N ALA A 238 -16.62 -6.54 12.08
CA ALA A 238 -18.00 -6.72 11.65
C ALA A 238 -18.20 -7.95 10.76
N SER A 239 -17.19 -8.32 9.95
CA SER A 239 -17.30 -9.41 8.95
C SER A 239 -16.56 -10.70 9.34
N SER A 240 -15.85 -10.74 10.47
CA SER A 240 -15.09 -11.91 10.89
C SER A 240 -15.97 -12.99 11.58
N VAL A 241 -15.65 -14.25 11.30
CA VAL A 241 -16.15 -15.38 12.09
C VAL A 241 -15.29 -15.51 13.35
N ARG A 242 -15.88 -15.36 14.51
CA ARG A 242 -15.16 -15.42 15.79
C ARG A 242 -15.14 -16.84 16.35
N ALA A 243 -14.02 -17.22 16.98
CA ALA A 243 -13.96 -18.43 17.79
C ALA A 243 -14.92 -18.31 18.98
N PRO A 244 -15.62 -19.39 19.38
CA PRO A 244 -16.62 -19.36 20.45
C PRO A 244 -15.99 -19.14 21.84
N ALA A 245 -14.73 -19.53 22.00
CA ALA A 245 -13.96 -19.36 23.25
C ALA A 245 -12.45 -19.36 22.96
N ALA A 246 -11.61 -19.18 23.98
CA ALA A 246 -10.17 -19.40 23.86
C ALA A 246 -9.88 -20.84 23.45
N GLY A 247 -8.91 -21.05 22.56
CA GLY A 247 -8.56 -22.37 22.03
C GLY A 247 -7.69 -22.26 20.79
N LEU A 248 -7.45 -23.39 20.15
CA LEU A 248 -6.71 -23.46 18.90
C LEU A 248 -7.65 -23.39 17.70
N VAL A 249 -7.30 -22.61 16.70
CA VAL A 249 -8.03 -22.53 15.43
C VAL A 249 -7.15 -23.10 14.32
N GLU A 250 -7.61 -24.17 13.69
CA GLU A 250 -7.02 -24.74 12.49
C GLU A 250 -7.80 -24.23 11.27
N VAL A 251 -7.16 -23.45 10.39
CA VAL A 251 -7.76 -23.01 9.13
C VAL A 251 -7.72 -24.15 8.12
N CYS A 252 -8.87 -24.48 7.51
CA CYS A 252 -9.04 -25.62 6.61
C CYS A 252 -9.04 -25.23 5.13
N VAL A 253 -9.04 -23.94 4.81
CA VAL A 253 -9.13 -23.41 3.43
C VAL A 253 -8.12 -22.30 3.23
N ARG A 254 -7.81 -21.98 1.99
CA ARG A 254 -6.96 -20.83 1.62
C ARG A 254 -7.83 -19.63 1.25
N PRO A 255 -7.30 -18.40 1.37
CA PRO A 255 -7.97 -17.23 0.82
C PRO A 255 -8.33 -17.46 -0.67
N LEU A 256 -9.54 -17.08 -1.06
CA LEU A 256 -10.13 -17.21 -2.41
C LEU A 256 -10.52 -18.64 -2.83
N ASP A 257 -10.37 -19.64 -1.98
CA ASP A 257 -10.92 -20.98 -2.26
C ASP A 257 -12.45 -20.88 -2.43
N THR A 258 -12.98 -21.66 -3.38
CA THR A 258 -14.41 -21.88 -3.48
C THR A 258 -14.82 -22.93 -2.47
N VAL A 259 -15.80 -22.62 -1.65
CA VAL A 259 -16.32 -23.52 -0.61
C VAL A 259 -17.79 -23.85 -0.85
N GLU A 260 -18.20 -25.05 -0.46
CA GLU A 260 -19.59 -25.49 -0.54
C GLU A 260 -20.32 -25.22 0.79
N ALA A 261 -21.65 -25.15 0.73
CA ALA A 261 -22.47 -25.02 1.93
C ALA A 261 -22.24 -26.21 2.87
N GLY A 262 -21.87 -25.93 4.14
CA GLY A 262 -21.55 -26.94 5.13
C GLY A 262 -20.08 -27.42 5.14
N GLN A 263 -19.25 -26.96 4.19
CA GLN A 263 -17.83 -27.25 4.22
C GLN A 263 -17.15 -26.50 5.39
N PRO A 264 -16.32 -27.19 6.22
CA PRO A 264 -15.59 -26.51 7.27
C PRO A 264 -14.54 -25.56 6.70
N VAL A 265 -14.58 -24.29 7.09
CA VAL A 265 -13.52 -23.28 6.74
C VAL A 265 -12.47 -23.17 7.84
N ALA A 266 -12.81 -23.52 9.06
CA ALA A 266 -11.90 -23.66 10.17
C ALA A 266 -12.44 -24.67 11.19
N ARG A 267 -11.56 -25.25 12.00
CA ARG A 267 -11.89 -26.06 13.18
C ARG A 267 -11.38 -25.37 14.41
N TRP A 268 -12.15 -25.46 15.47
CA TRP A 268 -11.77 -24.96 16.78
C TRP A 268 -11.67 -26.12 17.76
N THR A 269 -10.64 -26.09 18.63
CA THR A 269 -10.40 -27.03 19.72
C THR A 269 -10.05 -26.28 20.98
N ASP A 270 -10.61 -26.69 22.13
CA ASP A 270 -10.31 -26.19 23.45
C ASP A 270 -9.00 -26.76 24.03
#